data_122f2d2d3f071e8f8400d73d34df77f5
#
_entry.id   122f2d2d3f071e8f8400d73d34df77f5
#
_cell.length_a   1.000
_cell.length_b   1.000
_cell.length_c   1.000
_cell.angle_alpha   90.00
_cell.angle_beta   90.00
_cell.angle_gamma   90.00
#
_symmetry.space_group_name_H-M   'P 1'
#
loop_
_entity.id
_entity.type
_entity.pdbx_description
1 polymer ?
#
loop_
_entity_poly.entity_id
_entity_poly.type
_entity_poly.pdbx_seq_one_letter_code
_entity_poly.pdbx_strand_id
1 'polypeptide(L)'
;MTRQETKTPVPASTESGTLLSVRGLEKQFQMKAVRGKSGRKRVVQAVSDVSFDVAPGETLGLVGESGSGKTTVGRCVLRLIEPTSGQVWFEGVDLAQLSFEELRVVRRKMQIVFQDPYASLDPKMTVGASIAEPLVVQGVGGDHNEKVVSLLELVGLSADHARRFPHEFSGGQRQRIGVARALALDPALIVLDEPVSALDVSIQAGVVNLFNDLQSRLGMSYIFIAHDLSVVRHTADRVAVMYLGKIMEIGDAETVYEHPTHPYTKALLSAVPLPNPRVERSRNRIMLEGDVPSPVNPPSGCRFRTRCWKATDLCAMQEPALEVRAHGQLSACHHPEG
;
A
#
# COMPACT_ATOMS: atom_id res chain seq x y z
N MET A 1 2.65 -4.60 -44.54
CA MET A 1 3.43 -5.59 -43.75
C MET A 1 4.20 -4.81 -42.70
N THR A 2 3.59 -4.59 -41.55
CA THR A 2 4.15 -3.82 -40.42
C THR A 2 4.65 -4.85 -39.40
N ARG A 3 5.97 -4.87 -39.17
CA ARG A 3 6.62 -5.71 -38.16
C ARG A 3 6.16 -5.26 -36.77
N GLN A 4 5.46 -6.14 -36.07
CA GLN A 4 5.29 -6.04 -34.63
C GLN A 4 6.66 -6.32 -33.98
N GLU A 5 7.24 -5.32 -33.32
CA GLU A 5 8.36 -5.53 -32.41
C GLU A 5 7.82 -6.21 -31.15
N THR A 6 8.15 -7.49 -31.04
CA THR A 6 7.96 -8.29 -29.83
C THR A 6 8.91 -7.77 -28.76
N LYS A 7 8.37 -7.10 -27.73
CA LYS A 7 9.09 -6.81 -26.49
C LYS A 7 9.56 -8.13 -25.89
N THR A 8 10.86 -8.35 -25.93
CA THR A 8 11.51 -9.48 -25.24
C THR A 8 11.28 -9.31 -23.73
N PRO A 9 10.77 -10.32 -23.02
CA PRO A 9 10.65 -10.23 -21.57
C PRO A 9 12.07 -10.21 -20.99
N VAL A 10 12.35 -9.19 -20.18
CA VAL A 10 13.54 -9.13 -19.33
C VAL A 10 13.43 -10.31 -18.35
N PRO A 11 14.42 -11.23 -18.28
CA PRO A 11 14.38 -12.32 -17.32
C PRO A 11 14.37 -11.73 -15.93
N ALA A 12 13.41 -12.16 -15.08
CA ALA A 12 13.40 -11.87 -13.68
C ALA A 12 14.62 -12.53 -13.03
N SER A 13 15.70 -11.77 -12.87
CA SER A 13 16.76 -12.14 -11.94
C SER A 13 16.14 -12.01 -10.55
N THR A 14 15.81 -13.14 -9.92
CA THR A 14 15.61 -13.21 -8.48
C THR A 14 16.96 -12.90 -7.85
N GLU A 15 17.26 -11.62 -7.65
CA GLU A 15 18.40 -11.23 -6.84
C GLU A 15 18.19 -11.84 -5.45
N SER A 16 19.20 -12.57 -4.98
CA SER A 16 19.25 -13.12 -3.63
C SER A 16 19.11 -11.96 -2.65
N GLY A 17 17.90 -11.77 -2.08
CA GLY A 17 17.64 -10.69 -1.14
C GLY A 17 16.25 -10.01 -1.26
N THR A 18 15.41 -10.40 -2.22
CA THR A 18 14.06 -9.80 -2.38
C THR A 18 13.01 -10.70 -1.73
N LEU A 19 12.20 -10.16 -0.81
CA LEU A 19 11.07 -10.86 -0.20
C LEU A 19 9.84 -10.86 -1.12
N LEU A 20 9.51 -9.71 -1.67
CA LEU A 20 8.37 -9.51 -2.57
C LEU A 20 8.82 -8.80 -3.84
N SER A 21 8.39 -9.30 -4.99
CA SER A 21 8.63 -8.67 -6.29
C SER A 21 7.32 -8.54 -7.07
N VAL A 22 7.00 -7.33 -7.48
CA VAL A 22 5.81 -6.99 -8.27
C VAL A 22 6.26 -6.45 -9.62
N ARG A 23 5.75 -7.01 -10.72
CA ARG A 23 6.13 -6.65 -12.09
C ARG A 23 4.92 -6.45 -12.97
N GLY A 24 4.80 -5.27 -13.55
CA GLY A 24 3.76 -4.92 -14.52
C GLY A 24 2.34 -5.16 -14.01
N LEU A 25 2.11 -4.96 -12.70
CA LEU A 25 0.82 -5.27 -12.09
C LEU A 25 -0.29 -4.39 -12.67
N GLU A 26 -1.36 -5.03 -13.17
CA GLU A 26 -2.55 -4.35 -13.63
C GLU A 26 -3.80 -4.88 -12.92
N LYS A 27 -4.73 -3.98 -12.63
CA LYS A 27 -6.08 -4.34 -12.19
C LYS A 27 -7.12 -3.45 -12.82
N GLN A 28 -8.04 -4.11 -13.53
CA GLN A 28 -9.18 -3.48 -14.16
C GLN A 28 -10.48 -4.06 -13.57
N PHE A 29 -11.43 -3.19 -13.26
CA PHE A 29 -12.76 -3.58 -12.82
C PHE A 29 -13.80 -3.25 -13.90
N GLN A 30 -14.59 -4.25 -14.29
CA GLN A 30 -15.71 -4.04 -15.20
C GLN A 30 -16.90 -3.41 -14.45
N MET A 31 -17.36 -2.26 -14.90
CA MET A 31 -18.59 -1.66 -14.37
C MET A 31 -19.80 -2.37 -14.97
N LYS A 32 -20.79 -2.71 -14.13
CA LYS A 32 -22.07 -3.22 -14.62
C LYS A 32 -22.74 -2.14 -15.49
N ALA A 33 -23.21 -2.52 -16.68
CA ALA A 33 -23.99 -1.61 -17.54
C ALA A 33 -25.23 -1.14 -16.77
N VAL A 34 -25.45 0.17 -16.75
CA VAL A 34 -26.71 0.72 -16.23
C VAL A 34 -27.84 0.29 -17.15
N ARG A 35 -28.86 -0.38 -16.59
CA ARG A 35 -30.03 -0.89 -17.32
C ARG A 35 -30.67 0.26 -18.11
N GLY A 36 -30.68 0.16 -19.45
CA GLY A 36 -31.35 1.14 -20.35
C GLY A 36 -30.42 2.05 -21.18
N LYS A 37 -29.10 1.99 -21.04
CA LYS A 37 -28.17 2.65 -21.98
C LYS A 37 -27.33 1.60 -22.70
N SER A 38 -27.57 1.42 -24.00
CA SER A 38 -26.69 0.69 -24.92
C SER A 38 -25.35 1.43 -24.95
N GLY A 39 -24.36 0.99 -24.14
CA GLY A 39 -23.09 1.66 -24.01
C GLY A 39 -21.95 0.66 -23.83
N ARG A 40 -20.76 1.01 -24.35
CA ARG A 40 -19.51 0.29 -24.15
C ARG A 40 -19.34 -0.08 -22.67
N LYS A 41 -18.95 -1.33 -22.40
CA LYS A 41 -18.55 -1.75 -21.04
C LYS A 41 -17.52 -0.76 -20.51
N ARG A 42 -17.87 -0.03 -19.46
CA ARG A 42 -16.92 0.88 -18.80
C ARG A 42 -15.98 0.07 -17.92
N VAL A 43 -14.69 0.36 -18.01
CA VAL A 43 -13.65 -0.32 -17.26
C VAL A 43 -12.95 0.70 -16.40
N VAL A 44 -12.84 0.43 -15.10
CA VAL A 44 -12.04 1.24 -14.16
C VAL A 44 -10.62 0.68 -14.17
N GLN A 45 -9.64 1.48 -14.58
CA GLN A 45 -8.22 1.15 -14.53
C GLN A 45 -7.68 1.50 -13.13
N ALA A 46 -7.85 0.58 -12.17
CA ALA A 46 -7.47 0.83 -10.78
C ALA A 46 -5.96 0.75 -10.55
N VAL A 47 -5.27 -0.15 -11.26
CA VAL A 47 -3.81 -0.30 -11.25
C VAL A 47 -3.37 -0.53 -12.69
N SER A 48 -2.28 0.12 -13.11
CA SER A 48 -1.76 0.10 -14.47
C SER A 48 -0.24 0.10 -14.46
N ASP A 49 0.36 -1.04 -14.81
CA ASP A 49 1.81 -1.22 -14.96
C ASP A 49 2.60 -0.78 -13.70
N VAL A 50 2.21 -1.31 -12.54
CA VAL A 50 2.90 -1.04 -11.27
C VAL A 50 3.96 -2.09 -11.01
N SER A 51 5.20 -1.63 -10.77
CA SER A 51 6.36 -2.50 -10.49
C SER A 51 7.16 -1.95 -9.32
N PHE A 52 7.48 -2.82 -8.35
CA PHE A 52 8.34 -2.52 -7.20
C PHE A 52 8.81 -3.80 -6.53
N ASP A 53 9.81 -3.67 -5.68
CA ASP A 53 10.33 -4.75 -4.83
C ASP A 53 10.25 -4.34 -3.36
N VAL A 54 10.19 -5.34 -2.46
CA VAL A 54 10.34 -5.16 -1.01
C VAL A 54 11.38 -6.17 -0.52
N ALA A 55 12.41 -5.67 0.17
CA ALA A 55 13.43 -6.49 0.79
C ALA A 55 12.95 -7.07 2.14
N PRO A 56 13.60 -8.12 2.67
CA PRO A 56 13.34 -8.58 4.04
C PRO A 56 13.62 -7.47 5.06
N GLY A 57 12.68 -7.25 5.98
CA GLY A 57 12.77 -6.21 7.01
C GLY A 57 12.50 -4.78 6.52
N GLU A 58 12.21 -4.58 5.23
CA GLU A 58 11.94 -3.26 4.63
C GLU A 58 10.48 -2.84 4.85
N THR A 59 10.28 -1.55 5.06
CA THR A 59 8.98 -0.88 4.95
C THR A 59 8.90 -0.06 3.67
N LEU A 60 8.06 -0.48 2.71
CA LEU A 60 7.71 0.31 1.54
C LEU A 60 6.45 1.13 1.81
N GLY A 61 6.57 2.44 1.88
CA GLY A 61 5.44 3.37 1.93
C GLY A 61 4.77 3.50 0.56
N LEU A 62 3.47 3.21 0.44
CA LEU A 62 2.69 3.40 -0.77
C LEU A 62 1.70 4.54 -0.54
N VAL A 63 1.98 5.71 -1.11
CA VAL A 63 1.27 6.95 -0.81
C VAL A 63 0.61 7.59 -2.03
N GLY A 64 -0.38 8.45 -1.81
CA GLY A 64 -1.11 9.17 -2.87
C GLY A 64 -2.54 9.48 -2.48
N GLU A 65 -3.23 10.31 -3.27
CA GLU A 65 -4.62 10.70 -3.03
C GLU A 65 -5.57 9.48 -2.95
N SER A 66 -6.74 9.68 -2.32
CA SER A 66 -7.79 8.66 -2.29
C SER A 66 -8.19 8.26 -3.72
N GLY A 67 -8.40 6.97 -3.95
CA GLY A 67 -8.71 6.45 -5.29
C GLY A 67 -7.50 6.29 -6.21
N SER A 68 -6.26 6.53 -5.78
CA SER A 68 -5.06 6.33 -6.61
C SER A 68 -4.70 4.87 -6.89
N GLY A 69 -5.37 3.90 -6.24
CA GLY A 69 -5.18 2.47 -6.49
C GLY A 69 -4.38 1.70 -5.42
N LYS A 70 -3.88 2.34 -4.37
CA LYS A 70 -3.02 1.78 -3.32
C LYS A 70 -3.59 0.52 -2.66
N THR A 71 -4.80 0.62 -2.11
CA THR A 71 -5.53 -0.53 -1.51
C THR A 71 -5.69 -1.68 -2.51
N THR A 72 -5.93 -1.35 -3.79
CA THR A 72 -6.05 -2.37 -4.85
C THR A 72 -4.71 -3.07 -5.08
N VAL A 73 -3.58 -2.34 -5.09
CA VAL A 73 -2.23 -2.93 -5.16
C VAL A 73 -2.00 -3.88 -3.99
N GLY A 74 -2.22 -3.44 -2.74
CA GLY A 74 -2.05 -4.28 -1.56
C GLY A 74 -2.89 -5.56 -1.61
N ARG A 75 -4.16 -5.46 -2.04
CA ARG A 75 -5.04 -6.62 -2.18
C ARG A 75 -4.64 -7.54 -3.34
N CYS A 76 -4.09 -7.02 -4.43
CA CYS A 76 -3.55 -7.83 -5.52
C CYS A 76 -2.26 -8.55 -5.11
N VAL A 77 -1.37 -7.90 -4.35
CA VAL A 77 -0.16 -8.50 -3.80
C VAL A 77 -0.48 -9.72 -2.94
N LEU A 78 -1.51 -9.63 -2.09
CA LEU A 78 -1.99 -10.77 -1.29
C LEU A 78 -2.88 -11.74 -2.07
N ARG A 79 -3.12 -11.45 -3.36
CA ARG A 79 -4.06 -12.18 -4.22
C ARG A 79 -5.46 -12.32 -3.60
N LEU A 80 -5.86 -11.36 -2.76
CA LEU A 80 -7.25 -11.22 -2.29
C LEU A 80 -8.16 -10.76 -3.43
N ILE A 81 -7.58 -10.05 -4.39
CA ILE A 81 -8.17 -9.67 -5.67
C ILE A 81 -7.23 -10.17 -6.75
N GLU A 82 -7.75 -10.98 -7.70
CA GLU A 82 -6.97 -11.44 -8.83
C GLU A 82 -6.52 -10.27 -9.69
N PRO A 83 -5.22 -10.13 -10.01
CA PRO A 83 -4.73 -9.18 -11.01
C PRO A 83 -5.37 -9.43 -12.37
N THR A 84 -5.45 -8.40 -13.21
CA THR A 84 -5.85 -8.56 -14.63
C THR A 84 -4.67 -9.04 -15.44
N SER A 85 -3.47 -8.55 -15.15
CA SER A 85 -2.18 -8.96 -15.71
C SER A 85 -1.05 -8.57 -14.77
N GLY A 86 0.17 -8.95 -15.12
CA GLY A 86 1.37 -8.76 -14.30
C GLY A 86 1.67 -9.95 -13.40
N GLN A 87 2.74 -9.85 -12.63
CA GLN A 87 3.27 -10.93 -11.80
C GLN A 87 3.55 -10.45 -10.38
N VAL A 88 3.30 -11.31 -9.40
CA VAL A 88 3.63 -11.10 -7.99
C VAL A 88 4.38 -12.33 -7.48
N TRP A 89 5.61 -12.12 -7.04
CA TRP A 89 6.49 -13.17 -6.55
C TRP A 89 6.78 -12.91 -5.07
N PHE A 90 6.57 -13.91 -4.27
CA PHE A 90 6.85 -13.87 -2.84
C PHE A 90 7.79 -15.00 -2.46
N GLU A 91 8.92 -14.68 -1.80
CA GLU A 91 10.00 -15.64 -1.51
C GLU A 91 10.42 -16.47 -2.76
N GLY A 92 10.46 -15.84 -3.93
CA GLY A 92 10.80 -16.50 -5.20
C GLY A 92 9.68 -17.34 -5.82
N VAL A 93 8.50 -17.40 -5.24
CA VAL A 93 7.35 -18.17 -5.74
C VAL A 93 6.38 -17.23 -6.46
N ASP A 94 6.06 -17.53 -7.74
CA ASP A 94 5.03 -16.79 -8.49
C ASP A 94 3.63 -17.14 -7.96
N LEU A 95 2.99 -16.16 -7.33
CA LEU A 95 1.68 -16.37 -6.71
C LEU A 95 0.59 -16.69 -7.76
N ALA A 96 0.76 -16.29 -9.03
CA ALA A 96 -0.23 -16.54 -10.08
C ALA A 96 -0.30 -18.03 -10.46
N GLN A 97 0.79 -18.78 -10.24
CA GLN A 97 0.88 -20.21 -10.57
C GLN A 97 0.30 -21.11 -9.49
N LEU A 98 0.04 -20.58 -8.29
CA LEU A 98 -0.40 -21.36 -7.15
C LEU A 98 -1.87 -21.74 -7.24
N SER A 99 -2.18 -22.99 -6.92
CA SER A 99 -3.52 -23.46 -6.61
C SER A 99 -4.08 -22.77 -5.35
N PHE A 100 -5.37 -22.89 -5.11
CA PHE A 100 -6.00 -22.31 -3.92
C PHE A 100 -5.39 -22.82 -2.60
N GLU A 101 -5.08 -24.13 -2.54
CA GLU A 101 -4.48 -24.74 -1.34
C GLU A 101 -3.04 -24.28 -1.10
N GLU A 102 -2.22 -24.21 -2.15
CA GLU A 102 -0.86 -23.70 -2.06
C GLU A 102 -0.84 -22.21 -1.66
N LEU A 103 -1.72 -21.40 -2.26
CA LEU A 103 -1.87 -19.99 -1.91
C LEU A 103 -2.30 -19.81 -0.44
N ARG A 104 -3.16 -20.69 0.08
CA ARG A 104 -3.56 -20.69 1.49
C ARG A 104 -2.36 -20.89 2.41
N VAL A 105 -1.42 -21.76 2.06
CA VAL A 105 -0.18 -21.97 2.82
C VAL A 105 0.72 -20.73 2.76
N VAL A 106 0.92 -20.15 1.59
CA VAL A 106 1.75 -18.94 1.42
C VAL A 106 1.16 -17.75 2.19
N ARG A 107 -0.17 -17.62 2.22
CA ARG A 107 -0.85 -16.55 2.97
C ARG A 107 -0.64 -16.60 4.48
N ARG A 108 -0.12 -17.68 5.07
CA ARG A 108 0.34 -17.69 6.47
C ARG A 108 1.42 -16.64 6.69
N LYS A 109 2.33 -16.50 5.71
CA LYS A 109 3.45 -15.57 5.77
C LYS A 109 3.11 -14.15 5.29
N MET A 110 1.92 -13.96 4.71
CA MET A 110 1.48 -12.67 4.14
C MET A 110 0.15 -12.28 4.77
N GLN A 111 0.13 -11.25 5.58
CA GLN A 111 -1.06 -10.82 6.32
C GLN A 111 -1.48 -9.39 5.96
N ILE A 112 -2.67 -8.99 6.40
CA ILE A 112 -3.21 -7.66 6.20
C ILE A 112 -3.79 -7.09 7.49
N VAL A 113 -3.54 -5.80 7.72
CA VAL A 113 -4.24 -4.98 8.70
C VAL A 113 -5.12 -4.01 7.93
N PHE A 114 -6.44 -4.06 8.16
CA PHE A 114 -7.41 -3.28 7.41
C PHE A 114 -7.57 -1.85 7.95
N GLN A 115 -8.05 -0.96 7.09
CA GLN A 115 -8.33 0.44 7.36
C GLN A 115 -9.36 0.66 8.48
N ASP A 116 -10.45 -0.12 8.48
CA ASP A 116 -11.52 0.00 9.46
C ASP A 116 -11.38 -1.08 10.54
N PRO A 117 -10.94 -0.69 11.77
CA PRO A 117 -10.82 -1.63 12.86
C PRO A 117 -12.17 -2.14 13.37
N TYR A 118 -13.28 -1.43 13.09
CA TYR A 118 -14.62 -1.86 13.46
C TYR A 118 -15.13 -2.98 12.53
N ALA A 119 -14.97 -2.79 11.22
CA ALA A 119 -15.40 -3.78 10.25
C ALA A 119 -14.48 -5.01 10.18
N SER A 120 -13.27 -4.91 10.73
CA SER A 120 -12.28 -6.00 10.68
C SER A 120 -12.48 -7.08 11.74
N LEU A 121 -13.25 -6.83 12.80
CA LEU A 121 -13.49 -7.76 13.91
C LEU A 121 -14.97 -8.16 13.97
N ASP A 122 -15.27 -9.44 14.12
CA ASP A 122 -16.64 -9.89 14.35
C ASP A 122 -17.10 -9.43 15.76
N PRO A 123 -18.15 -8.60 15.87
CA PRO A 123 -18.63 -8.09 17.17
C PRO A 123 -19.19 -9.18 18.10
N LYS A 124 -19.45 -10.38 17.57
CA LYS A 124 -19.96 -11.53 18.32
C LYS A 124 -18.86 -12.43 18.87
N MET A 125 -17.62 -12.26 18.42
CA MET A 125 -16.46 -13.01 18.91
C MET A 125 -15.75 -12.25 20.01
N THR A 126 -15.21 -12.96 21.00
CA THR A 126 -14.27 -12.34 21.95
C THR A 126 -12.97 -11.95 21.25
N VAL A 127 -12.23 -11.03 21.86
CA VAL A 127 -10.91 -10.62 21.35
C VAL A 127 -9.96 -11.79 21.24
N GLY A 128 -9.92 -12.68 22.24
CA GLY A 128 -9.07 -13.87 22.20
C GLY A 128 -9.45 -14.82 21.07
N ALA A 129 -10.75 -15.04 20.83
CA ALA A 129 -11.22 -15.86 19.71
C ALA A 129 -10.87 -15.22 18.36
N SER A 130 -10.99 -13.89 18.23
CA SER A 130 -10.63 -13.16 17.01
C SER A 130 -9.12 -13.23 16.70
N ILE A 131 -8.25 -13.19 17.72
CA ILE A 131 -6.80 -13.33 17.55
C ILE A 131 -6.42 -14.78 17.22
N ALA A 132 -7.11 -15.77 17.81
CA ALA A 132 -6.87 -17.20 17.56
C ALA A 132 -7.45 -17.68 16.21
N GLU A 133 -8.40 -16.95 15.61
CA GLU A 133 -9.09 -17.34 14.38
C GLU A 133 -8.14 -17.76 13.25
N PRO A 134 -7.06 -17.01 12.90
CA PRO A 134 -6.13 -17.42 11.86
C PRO A 134 -5.45 -18.76 12.14
N LEU A 135 -5.13 -19.04 13.41
CA LEU A 135 -4.53 -20.32 13.84
C LEU A 135 -5.49 -21.48 13.60
N VAL A 136 -6.75 -21.32 14.03
CA VAL A 136 -7.81 -22.31 13.85
C VAL A 136 -8.08 -22.56 12.36
N VAL A 137 -8.26 -21.50 11.57
CA VAL A 137 -8.52 -21.61 10.12
C VAL A 137 -7.37 -22.30 9.39
N GLN A 138 -6.14 -22.05 9.81
CA GLN A 138 -4.96 -22.69 9.21
C GLN A 138 -4.66 -24.08 9.76
N GLY A 139 -5.48 -24.60 10.69
CA GLY A 139 -5.32 -25.94 11.26
C GLY A 139 -4.10 -26.07 12.17
N VAL A 140 -3.64 -24.99 12.79
CA VAL A 140 -2.61 -25.05 13.83
C VAL A 140 -3.22 -25.70 15.05
N GLY A 141 -2.69 -26.84 15.46
CA GLY A 141 -3.21 -27.61 16.63
C GLY A 141 -2.77 -27.00 17.96
N GLY A 142 -3.43 -27.44 19.04
CA GLY A 142 -3.09 -27.10 20.43
C GLY A 142 -3.97 -26.00 21.03
N ASP A 143 -3.68 -25.66 22.30
CA ASP A 143 -4.31 -24.54 22.99
C ASP A 143 -3.63 -23.22 22.56
N HIS A 144 -4.41 -22.31 22.05
CA HIS A 144 -3.91 -21.01 21.55
C HIS A 144 -3.88 -19.92 22.64
N ASN A 145 -4.30 -20.20 23.87
CA ASN A 145 -4.43 -19.19 24.94
C ASN A 145 -3.10 -18.50 25.24
N GLU A 146 -2.00 -19.24 25.35
CA GLU A 146 -0.67 -18.66 25.62
C GLU A 146 -0.22 -17.75 24.48
N LYS A 147 -0.40 -18.18 23.23
CA LYS A 147 -0.09 -17.36 22.05
C LYS A 147 -0.94 -16.09 22.00
N VAL A 148 -2.24 -16.18 22.29
CA VAL A 148 -3.15 -15.04 22.35
C VAL A 148 -2.72 -14.04 23.42
N VAL A 149 -2.39 -14.51 24.62
CA VAL A 149 -1.90 -13.66 25.72
C VAL A 149 -0.60 -12.97 25.32
N SER A 150 0.37 -13.70 24.78
CA SER A 150 1.64 -13.11 24.33
C SER A 150 1.47 -12.05 23.22
N LEU A 151 0.52 -12.27 22.30
CA LEU A 151 0.21 -11.32 21.23
C LEU A 151 -0.49 -10.07 21.78
N LEU A 152 -1.39 -10.19 22.75
CA LEU A 152 -2.00 -9.05 23.42
C LEU A 152 -0.95 -8.19 24.13
N GLU A 153 -0.06 -8.80 24.89
CA GLU A 153 1.02 -8.13 25.58
C GLU A 153 1.98 -7.44 24.59
N LEU A 154 2.29 -8.11 23.48
CA LEU A 154 3.15 -7.59 22.40
C LEU A 154 2.61 -6.29 21.80
N VAL A 155 1.28 -6.18 21.68
CA VAL A 155 0.64 -4.94 21.18
C VAL A 155 0.26 -3.96 22.30
N GLY A 156 0.72 -4.20 23.55
CA GLY A 156 0.49 -3.32 24.69
C GLY A 156 -0.91 -3.39 25.26
N LEU A 157 -1.56 -4.57 25.19
CA LEU A 157 -2.86 -4.87 25.81
C LEU A 157 -2.69 -5.87 26.95
N SER A 158 -3.64 -5.89 27.91
CA SER A 158 -3.65 -6.84 29.02
C SER A 158 -4.18 -8.21 28.61
N ALA A 159 -3.67 -9.29 29.21
CA ALA A 159 -4.17 -10.65 29.04
C ALA A 159 -5.68 -10.78 29.30
N ASP A 160 -6.22 -10.06 30.27
CA ASP A 160 -7.64 -10.05 30.61
C ASP A 160 -8.54 -9.56 29.48
N HIS A 161 -7.97 -8.80 28.52
CA HIS A 161 -8.68 -8.33 27.34
C HIS A 161 -9.13 -9.48 26.43
N ALA A 162 -8.52 -10.67 26.50
CA ALA A 162 -8.90 -11.81 25.68
C ALA A 162 -10.37 -12.23 25.84
N ARG A 163 -10.99 -12.00 27.01
CA ARG A 163 -12.37 -12.38 27.32
C ARG A 163 -13.40 -11.34 26.93
N ARG A 164 -12.97 -10.12 26.59
CA ARG A 164 -13.85 -9.01 26.25
C ARG A 164 -14.25 -9.04 24.78
N PHE A 165 -15.27 -8.27 24.42
CA PHE A 165 -15.76 -8.13 23.06
C PHE A 165 -15.23 -6.83 22.41
N PRO A 166 -15.13 -6.76 21.06
CA PRO A 166 -14.58 -5.60 20.36
C PRO A 166 -15.26 -4.27 20.72
N HIS A 167 -16.57 -4.26 21.00
CA HIS A 167 -17.31 -3.05 21.33
C HIS A 167 -16.90 -2.40 22.66
N GLU A 168 -16.19 -3.10 23.54
CA GLU A 168 -15.70 -2.61 24.82
C GLU A 168 -14.38 -1.85 24.72
N PHE A 169 -13.82 -1.69 23.50
CA PHE A 169 -12.51 -1.10 23.24
C PHE A 169 -12.60 0.21 22.45
N SER A 170 -11.63 1.12 22.67
CA SER A 170 -11.42 2.30 21.83
C SER A 170 -10.96 1.92 20.43
N GLY A 171 -11.06 2.87 19.46
CA GLY A 171 -10.60 2.64 18.08
C GLY A 171 -9.14 2.20 18.02
N GLY A 172 -8.24 2.87 18.77
CA GLY A 172 -6.83 2.50 18.81
C GLY A 172 -6.56 1.14 19.44
N GLN A 173 -7.31 0.75 20.46
CA GLN A 173 -7.22 -0.60 21.04
C GLN A 173 -7.71 -1.66 20.06
N ARG A 174 -8.80 -1.43 19.32
CA ARG A 174 -9.27 -2.34 18.26
C ARG A 174 -8.24 -2.48 17.14
N GLN A 175 -7.58 -1.39 16.78
CA GLN A 175 -6.49 -1.46 15.80
C GLN A 175 -5.36 -2.37 16.30
N ARG A 176 -4.95 -2.25 17.57
CA ARG A 176 -3.95 -3.12 18.20
C ARG A 176 -4.41 -4.59 18.22
N ILE A 177 -5.68 -4.87 18.43
CA ILE A 177 -6.26 -6.23 18.34
C ILE A 177 -6.15 -6.74 16.90
N GLY A 178 -6.47 -5.92 15.89
CA GLY A 178 -6.30 -6.25 14.47
C GLY A 178 -4.83 -6.57 14.11
N VAL A 179 -3.89 -5.82 14.69
CA VAL A 179 -2.45 -6.10 14.56
C VAL A 179 -2.09 -7.43 15.22
N ALA A 180 -2.54 -7.68 16.45
CA ALA A 180 -2.31 -8.97 17.15
C ALA A 180 -2.83 -10.17 16.35
N ARG A 181 -4.03 -10.04 15.73
CA ARG A 181 -4.59 -11.06 14.85
C ARG A 181 -3.71 -11.31 13.61
N ALA A 182 -3.21 -10.24 12.98
CA ALA A 182 -2.32 -10.38 11.81
C ALA A 182 -1.00 -11.06 12.18
N LEU A 183 -0.50 -10.87 13.40
CA LEU A 183 0.73 -11.49 13.92
C LEU A 183 0.56 -12.95 14.29
N ALA A 184 -0.66 -13.50 14.41
CA ALA A 184 -0.91 -14.82 14.95
C ALA A 184 -0.17 -15.95 14.21
N LEU A 185 0.10 -15.78 12.91
CA LEU A 185 0.76 -16.76 12.05
C LEU A 185 2.25 -16.46 11.82
N ASP A 186 2.86 -15.55 12.58
CA ASP A 186 4.25 -15.13 12.46
C ASP A 186 4.62 -14.73 11.00
N PRO A 187 3.94 -13.73 10.40
CA PRO A 187 4.11 -13.39 9.00
C PRO A 187 5.47 -12.74 8.70
N ALA A 188 5.97 -12.94 7.48
CA ALA A 188 7.14 -12.24 6.96
C ALA A 188 6.80 -10.88 6.33
N LEU A 189 5.55 -10.75 5.83
CA LEU A 189 5.04 -9.52 5.18
C LEU A 189 3.66 -9.17 5.74
N ILE A 190 3.46 -7.89 6.10
CA ILE A 190 2.14 -7.37 6.43
C ILE A 190 1.82 -6.18 5.51
N VAL A 191 0.67 -6.22 4.86
CA VAL A 191 0.09 -5.06 4.17
C VAL A 191 -0.72 -4.27 5.20
N LEU A 192 -0.33 -3.03 5.45
CA LEU A 192 -0.99 -2.10 6.34
C LEU A 192 -1.85 -1.15 5.48
N ASP A 193 -3.15 -1.47 5.32
CA ASP A 193 -4.07 -0.72 4.45
C ASP A 193 -4.69 0.45 5.23
N GLU A 194 -4.07 1.64 5.16
CA GLU A 194 -4.43 2.87 5.88
C GLU A 194 -4.65 2.65 7.39
N PRO A 195 -3.72 2.03 8.12
CA PRO A 195 -3.96 1.48 9.46
C PRO A 195 -4.24 2.52 10.54
N VAL A 196 -4.08 3.80 10.24
CA VAL A 196 -4.28 4.90 11.20
C VAL A 196 -5.27 5.96 10.74
N SER A 197 -5.82 5.87 9.53
CA SER A 197 -6.66 6.91 8.92
C SER A 197 -7.97 7.19 9.69
N ALA A 198 -8.51 6.19 10.39
CA ALA A 198 -9.74 6.29 11.18
C ALA A 198 -9.49 6.66 12.66
N LEU A 199 -8.24 7.01 13.04
CA LEU A 199 -7.84 7.28 14.42
C LEU A 199 -7.50 8.74 14.64
N ASP A 200 -7.69 9.23 15.87
CA ASP A 200 -7.25 10.56 16.27
C ASP A 200 -5.72 10.70 16.18
N VAL A 201 -5.22 11.90 15.88
CA VAL A 201 -3.79 12.19 15.64
C VAL A 201 -2.89 11.71 16.79
N SER A 202 -3.31 11.87 18.04
CA SER A 202 -2.55 11.42 19.21
C SER A 202 -2.45 9.89 19.29
N ILE A 203 -3.45 9.17 18.83
CA ILE A 203 -3.49 7.71 18.82
C ILE A 203 -2.71 7.17 17.62
N GLN A 204 -2.73 7.87 16.48
CA GLN A 204 -1.97 7.51 15.28
C GLN A 204 -0.50 7.32 15.59
N ALA A 205 0.13 8.29 16.27
CA ALA A 205 1.56 8.19 16.64
C ALA A 205 1.87 6.94 17.49
N GLY A 206 0.99 6.59 18.42
CA GLY A 206 1.15 5.38 19.24
C GLY A 206 1.03 4.07 18.46
N VAL A 207 0.22 4.04 17.39
CA VAL A 207 0.08 2.88 16.50
C VAL A 207 1.25 2.79 15.51
N VAL A 208 1.72 3.93 14.99
CA VAL A 208 2.92 3.98 14.11
C VAL A 208 4.16 3.51 14.87
N ASN A 209 4.37 3.98 16.09
CA ASN A 209 5.48 3.53 16.94
C ASN A 209 5.38 2.02 17.22
N LEU A 210 4.16 1.48 17.44
CA LEU A 210 3.97 0.05 17.61
C LEU A 210 4.45 -0.74 16.37
N PHE A 211 4.18 -0.27 15.13
CA PHE A 211 4.67 -0.95 13.93
C PHE A 211 6.19 -0.93 13.85
N ASN A 212 6.85 0.18 14.18
CA ASN A 212 8.30 0.30 14.19
C ASN A 212 8.93 -0.66 15.24
N ASP A 213 8.35 -0.72 16.45
CA ASP A 213 8.78 -1.62 17.51
C ASP A 213 8.63 -3.09 17.11
N LEU A 214 7.50 -3.44 16.50
CA LEU A 214 7.24 -4.80 16.01
C LEU A 214 8.20 -5.19 14.89
N GLN A 215 8.49 -4.29 13.95
CA GLN A 215 9.45 -4.53 12.88
C GLN A 215 10.85 -4.78 13.44
N SER A 216 11.31 -3.93 14.36
CA SER A 216 12.61 -4.06 14.99
C SER A 216 12.78 -5.36 15.79
N ARG A 217 11.70 -5.84 16.42
CA ARG A 217 11.70 -7.05 17.27
C ARG A 217 11.53 -8.34 16.48
N LEU A 218 10.72 -8.33 15.41
CA LEU A 218 10.29 -9.52 14.70
C LEU A 218 10.87 -9.63 13.30
N GLY A 219 11.49 -8.56 12.76
CA GLY A 219 12.17 -8.55 11.46
C GLY A 219 11.24 -8.66 10.26
N MET A 220 9.94 -8.40 10.42
CA MET A 220 8.97 -8.47 9.33
C MET A 220 9.05 -7.26 8.41
N SER A 221 8.55 -7.42 7.19
CA SER A 221 8.47 -6.35 6.19
C SER A 221 7.06 -5.79 6.10
N TYR A 222 6.95 -4.51 5.70
CA TYR A 222 5.66 -3.85 5.52
C TYR A 222 5.48 -3.27 4.12
N ILE A 223 4.24 -3.34 3.61
CA ILE A 223 3.72 -2.39 2.62
C ILE A 223 2.79 -1.46 3.40
N PHE A 224 3.22 -0.23 3.66
CA PHE A 224 2.48 0.75 4.43
C PHE A 224 1.69 1.67 3.49
N ILE A 225 0.40 1.44 3.35
CA ILE A 225 -0.49 2.26 2.52
C ILE A 225 -0.99 3.43 3.36
N ALA A 226 -0.79 4.65 2.86
CA ALA A 226 -1.30 5.87 3.48
C ALA A 226 -1.75 6.89 2.42
N HIS A 227 -2.66 7.77 2.80
CA HIS A 227 -3.02 8.93 1.97
C HIS A 227 -2.18 10.17 2.31
N ASP A 228 -1.53 10.18 3.47
CA ASP A 228 -0.69 11.28 3.95
C ASP A 228 0.78 10.84 4.02
N LEU A 229 1.63 11.61 3.36
CA LEU A 229 3.08 11.43 3.36
C LEU A 229 3.68 11.60 4.78
N SER A 230 3.09 12.43 5.66
CA SER A 230 3.60 12.66 7.00
C SER A 230 3.61 11.39 7.86
N VAL A 231 2.62 10.51 7.67
CA VAL A 231 2.49 9.26 8.43
C VAL A 231 3.63 8.29 8.13
N VAL A 232 4.05 8.18 6.86
CA VAL A 232 5.07 7.22 6.43
C VAL A 232 6.49 7.75 6.52
N ARG A 233 6.68 9.07 6.70
CA ARG A 233 8.01 9.71 6.75
C ARG A 233 8.97 9.08 7.77
N HIS A 234 8.44 8.64 8.90
CA HIS A 234 9.24 8.12 10.03
C HIS A 234 9.24 6.58 10.12
N THR A 235 8.60 5.92 9.17
CA THR A 235 8.41 4.46 9.21
C THR A 235 8.92 3.79 7.94
N ALA A 236 8.82 4.46 6.78
CA ALA A 236 9.19 3.88 5.50
C ALA A 236 10.69 4.05 5.22
N ASP A 237 11.32 2.97 4.75
CA ASP A 237 12.68 2.98 4.19
C ASP A 237 12.64 3.54 2.77
N ARG A 238 11.63 3.13 1.99
CA ARG A 238 11.37 3.64 0.65
C ARG A 238 9.91 4.05 0.49
N VAL A 239 9.68 5.00 -0.43
CA VAL A 239 8.33 5.52 -0.71
C VAL A 239 8.04 5.44 -2.20
N ALA A 240 6.86 4.90 -2.53
CA ALA A 240 6.28 4.92 -3.88
C ALA A 240 5.04 5.82 -3.88
N VAL A 241 5.06 6.87 -4.70
CA VAL A 241 3.98 7.85 -4.83
C VAL A 241 3.09 7.45 -6.00
N MET A 242 1.82 7.17 -5.73
CA MET A 242 0.85 6.72 -6.73
C MET A 242 -0.18 7.79 -7.11
N TYR A 243 -0.46 7.87 -8.41
CA TYR A 243 -1.53 8.71 -8.97
C TYR A 243 -2.28 7.95 -10.07
N LEU A 244 -3.61 7.89 -9.96
CA LEU A 244 -4.49 7.22 -10.95
C LEU A 244 -3.98 5.84 -11.42
N GLY A 245 -3.60 4.99 -10.47
CA GLY A 245 -3.18 3.62 -10.73
C GLY A 245 -1.74 3.45 -11.20
N LYS A 246 -0.91 4.49 -11.22
CA LYS A 246 0.51 4.43 -11.63
C LYS A 246 1.43 4.97 -10.55
N ILE A 247 2.66 4.45 -10.52
CA ILE A 247 3.74 5.05 -9.73
C ILE A 247 4.29 6.26 -10.49
N MET A 248 4.26 7.41 -9.84
CA MET A 248 4.81 8.67 -10.35
C MET A 248 6.26 8.87 -9.93
N GLU A 249 6.59 8.46 -8.72
CA GLU A 249 7.94 8.55 -8.16
C GLU A 249 8.13 7.42 -7.14
N ILE A 250 9.34 6.82 -7.08
CA ILE A 250 9.73 5.82 -6.10
C ILE A 250 11.21 5.93 -5.79
N GLY A 251 11.57 5.86 -4.53
CA GLY A 251 12.96 5.92 -4.07
C GLY A 251 13.07 5.82 -2.56
N ASP A 252 14.28 6.00 -2.04
CA ASP A 252 14.52 6.10 -0.62
C ASP A 252 13.68 7.20 -0.01
N ALA A 253 13.12 6.97 1.18
CA ALA A 253 12.21 7.91 1.80
C ALA A 253 12.85 9.29 1.93
N GLU A 254 14.07 9.40 2.50
CA GLU A 254 14.78 10.66 2.66
C GLU A 254 14.92 11.39 1.32
N THR A 255 15.32 10.68 0.26
CA THR A 255 15.48 11.26 -1.09
C THR A 255 14.18 11.80 -1.65
N VAL A 256 13.07 11.04 -1.53
CA VAL A 256 11.75 11.48 -2.05
C VAL A 256 11.23 12.70 -1.28
N TYR A 257 11.51 12.80 0.03
CA TYR A 257 11.08 13.93 0.86
C TYR A 257 11.93 15.19 0.67
N GLU A 258 13.25 15.05 0.56
CA GLU A 258 14.18 16.19 0.48
C GLU A 258 14.36 16.66 -0.96
N HIS A 259 14.32 15.75 -1.95
CA HIS A 259 14.59 15.99 -3.36
C HIS A 259 13.49 15.44 -4.28
N PRO A 260 12.20 15.82 -4.09
CA PRO A 260 11.11 15.33 -4.93
C PRO A 260 11.28 15.81 -6.37
N THR A 261 11.30 14.88 -7.32
CA THR A 261 11.50 15.17 -8.73
C THR A 261 10.22 15.19 -9.54
N HIS A 262 9.17 14.50 -9.08
CA HIS A 262 7.87 14.55 -9.75
C HIS A 262 7.02 15.72 -9.23
N PRO A 263 6.43 16.57 -10.10
CA PRO A 263 5.60 17.70 -9.66
C PRO A 263 4.46 17.30 -8.69
N TYR A 264 3.85 16.15 -8.89
CA TYR A 264 2.81 15.64 -7.98
C TYR A 264 3.34 15.36 -6.57
N THR A 265 4.51 14.72 -6.45
CA THR A 265 5.17 14.48 -5.14
C THR A 265 5.45 15.81 -4.44
N LYS A 266 5.97 16.79 -5.17
CA LYS A 266 6.24 18.14 -4.65
C LYS A 266 4.96 18.83 -4.16
N ALA A 267 3.86 18.71 -4.90
CA ALA A 267 2.57 19.25 -4.49
C ALA A 267 2.06 18.57 -3.20
N LEU A 268 2.11 17.23 -3.11
CA LEU A 268 1.72 16.49 -1.91
C LEU A 268 2.55 16.89 -0.69
N LEU A 269 3.88 16.97 -0.83
CA LEU A 269 4.78 17.41 0.24
C LEU A 269 4.50 18.86 0.66
N SER A 270 4.14 19.72 -0.32
CA SER A 270 3.77 21.11 0.00
C SER A 270 2.50 21.25 0.82
N ALA A 271 1.63 20.25 0.81
CA ALA A 271 0.38 20.22 1.57
C ALA A 271 0.55 19.71 3.01
N VAL A 272 1.65 19.00 3.32
CA VAL A 272 1.93 18.48 4.67
C VAL A 272 2.18 19.66 5.64
N PRO A 273 1.41 19.82 6.73
CA PRO A 273 1.61 20.90 7.69
C PRO A 273 2.97 20.79 8.41
N LEU A 274 3.65 21.90 8.58
CA LEU A 274 4.88 21.96 9.35
C LEU A 274 4.59 22.32 10.81
N PRO A 275 5.25 21.68 11.79
CA PRO A 275 4.99 21.93 13.20
C PRO A 275 5.40 23.33 13.68
N ASN A 276 6.16 24.09 12.86
CA ASN A 276 6.57 25.45 13.15
C ASN A 276 5.62 26.47 12.48
N PRO A 277 4.77 27.22 13.25
CA PRO A 277 3.79 28.14 12.70
C PRO A 277 4.40 29.31 11.92
N ARG A 278 5.64 29.71 12.20
CA ARG A 278 6.33 30.79 11.47
C ARG A 278 6.75 30.34 10.07
N VAL A 279 7.34 29.15 9.99
CA VAL A 279 7.76 28.53 8.73
C VAL A 279 6.53 28.18 7.89
N GLU A 280 5.47 27.65 8.53
CA GLU A 280 4.21 27.31 7.85
C GLU A 280 3.56 28.54 7.18
N ARG A 281 3.58 29.71 7.84
CA ARG A 281 3.00 30.95 7.26
C ARG A 281 3.82 31.52 6.08
N SER A 282 5.12 31.26 6.03
CA SER A 282 5.98 31.72 4.93
C SER A 282 6.04 30.73 3.75
N ARG A 283 5.44 29.55 3.89
CA ARG A 283 5.52 28.48 2.91
C ARG A 283 4.52 28.69 1.76
N ASN A 284 4.98 28.60 0.55
CA ASN A 284 4.13 28.58 -0.63
C ASN A 284 3.58 27.16 -0.84
N ARG A 285 2.29 26.96 -0.51
CA ARG A 285 1.59 25.71 -0.84
C ARG A 285 1.30 25.67 -2.34
N ILE A 286 1.61 24.54 -2.96
CA ILE A 286 1.25 24.30 -4.36
C ILE A 286 -0.20 23.80 -4.38
N MET A 287 -1.12 24.68 -4.81
CA MET A 287 -2.52 24.32 -4.97
C MET A 287 -2.70 23.61 -6.32
N LEU A 288 -3.12 22.35 -6.26
CA LEU A 288 -3.46 21.60 -7.46
C LEU A 288 -4.82 22.06 -7.98
N GLU A 289 -4.85 22.57 -9.21
CA GLU A 289 -6.07 23.00 -9.87
C GLU A 289 -6.80 21.83 -10.53
N GLY A 290 -8.13 21.88 -10.53
CA GLY A 290 -9.00 20.89 -11.15
C GLY A 290 -9.20 19.62 -10.33
N ASP A 291 -10.23 18.86 -10.72
CA ASP A 291 -10.61 17.60 -10.09
C ASP A 291 -9.67 16.46 -10.50
N VAL A 292 -9.60 15.43 -9.65
CA VAL A 292 -8.92 14.17 -10.00
C VAL A 292 -9.65 13.52 -11.17
N PRO A 293 -8.97 13.28 -12.31
CA PRO A 293 -9.61 12.65 -13.46
C PRO A 293 -10.17 11.26 -13.14
N SER A 294 -11.20 10.88 -13.89
CA SER A 294 -11.83 9.57 -13.69
C SER A 294 -10.91 8.41 -14.12
N PRO A 295 -10.73 7.37 -13.29
CA PRO A 295 -9.98 6.16 -13.66
C PRO A 295 -10.68 5.33 -14.75
N VAL A 296 -11.92 5.69 -15.14
CA VAL A 296 -12.64 5.08 -16.28
C VAL A 296 -12.09 5.61 -17.61
N ASN A 297 -11.74 6.91 -17.66
CA ASN A 297 -11.15 7.56 -18.82
C ASN A 297 -9.93 8.37 -18.36
N PRO A 298 -8.82 7.73 -18.02
CA PRO A 298 -7.63 8.44 -17.59
C PRO A 298 -7.10 9.31 -18.73
N PRO A 299 -6.44 10.44 -18.42
CA PRO A 299 -5.79 11.28 -19.43
C PRO A 299 -4.80 10.47 -20.28
N SER A 300 -4.69 10.80 -21.57
CA SER A 300 -3.65 10.27 -22.45
C SER A 300 -2.27 10.72 -22.01
N GLY A 301 -1.23 9.97 -22.32
CA GLY A 301 0.14 10.31 -21.93
C GLY A 301 0.31 10.33 -20.40
N CYS A 302 0.90 11.39 -19.86
CA CYS A 302 1.06 11.55 -18.42
C CYS A 302 -0.29 11.72 -17.72
N ARG A 303 -0.62 10.83 -16.78
CA ARG A 303 -1.90 10.87 -16.05
C ARG A 303 -2.09 12.11 -15.19
N PHE A 304 -0.99 12.73 -14.74
CA PHE A 304 -1.03 13.94 -13.93
C PHE A 304 -1.12 15.25 -14.77
N ARG A 305 -0.96 15.21 -16.10
CA ARG A 305 -0.87 16.40 -16.96
C ARG A 305 -1.99 17.43 -16.81
N THR A 306 -3.21 16.99 -16.49
CA THR A 306 -4.38 17.87 -16.34
C THR A 306 -4.35 18.74 -15.09
N ARG A 307 -3.48 18.42 -14.14
CA ARG A 307 -3.30 19.14 -12.87
C ARG A 307 -1.85 19.63 -12.68
N CYS A 308 -0.98 19.39 -13.68
CA CYS A 308 0.44 19.71 -13.61
C CYS A 308 0.71 21.10 -14.18
N TRP A 309 1.32 21.96 -13.40
CA TRP A 309 1.72 23.31 -13.83
C TRP A 309 2.87 23.35 -14.85
N LYS A 310 3.58 22.22 -15.02
CA LYS A 310 4.66 22.03 -15.99
C LYS A 310 4.22 21.27 -17.24
N ALA A 311 2.91 21.00 -17.40
CA ALA A 311 2.41 20.20 -18.52
C ALA A 311 2.70 20.87 -19.87
N THR A 312 3.18 20.05 -20.81
CA THR A 312 3.40 20.43 -22.22
C THR A 312 2.64 19.46 -23.14
N ASP A 313 2.66 19.73 -24.46
CA ASP A 313 2.06 18.84 -25.45
C ASP A 313 2.68 17.45 -25.43
N LEU A 314 3.98 17.33 -25.12
CA LEU A 314 4.65 16.04 -24.94
C LEU A 314 3.96 15.19 -23.86
N CYS A 315 3.57 15.82 -22.74
CA CYS A 315 2.86 15.13 -21.65
C CYS A 315 1.48 14.60 -22.08
N ALA A 316 0.87 15.17 -23.12
CA ALA A 316 -0.39 14.69 -23.67
C ALA A 316 -0.21 13.56 -24.68
N MET A 317 0.88 13.58 -25.44
CA MET A 317 1.16 12.64 -26.52
C MET A 317 1.85 11.37 -26.04
N GLN A 318 2.74 11.47 -25.05
CA GLN A 318 3.57 10.35 -24.60
C GLN A 318 3.47 10.14 -23.08
N GLU A 319 3.34 8.88 -22.68
CA GLU A 319 3.44 8.49 -21.28
C GLU A 319 4.91 8.48 -20.84
N PRO A 320 5.26 9.20 -19.74
CA PRO A 320 6.63 9.18 -19.24
C PRO A 320 6.96 7.82 -18.61
N ALA A 321 8.13 7.29 -18.91
CA ALA A 321 8.67 6.11 -18.24
C ALA A 321 9.21 6.47 -16.85
N LEU A 322 9.26 5.48 -15.94
CA LEU A 322 10.02 5.61 -14.69
C LEU A 322 11.51 5.56 -15.01
N GLU A 323 12.21 6.68 -14.82
CA GLU A 323 13.63 6.84 -15.11
C GLU A 323 14.38 7.27 -13.86
N VAL A 324 15.63 6.82 -13.73
CA VAL A 324 16.53 7.21 -12.64
C VAL A 324 16.82 8.70 -12.72
N ARG A 325 16.73 9.40 -11.57
CA ARG A 325 17.04 10.83 -11.42
C ARG A 325 18.35 11.04 -10.64
N ALA A 326 18.74 12.29 -10.49
CA ALA A 326 20.04 12.71 -9.96
C ALA A 326 20.40 12.08 -8.59
N HIS A 327 19.42 11.85 -7.72
CA HIS A 327 19.62 11.28 -6.39
C HIS A 327 19.27 9.79 -6.30
N GLY A 328 19.12 9.09 -7.44
CA GLY A 328 18.89 7.66 -7.53
C GLY A 328 17.43 7.22 -7.48
N GLN A 329 16.49 8.11 -7.15
CA GLN A 329 15.05 7.80 -7.22
C GLN A 329 14.58 7.67 -8.68
N LEU A 330 13.51 6.91 -8.90
CA LEU A 330 12.84 6.78 -10.19
C LEU A 330 11.65 7.73 -10.26
N SER A 331 11.49 8.44 -11.38
CA SER A 331 10.38 9.38 -11.58
C SER A 331 9.84 9.33 -13.00
N ALA A 332 8.51 9.23 -13.12
CA ALA A 332 7.79 9.20 -14.40
C ALA A 332 7.39 10.62 -14.84
N CYS A 333 8.36 11.45 -15.21
CA CYS A 333 8.14 12.83 -15.60
C CYS A 333 9.03 13.24 -16.77
N HIS A 334 8.45 13.92 -17.80
CA HIS A 334 9.20 14.53 -18.91
C HIS A 334 9.94 15.81 -18.48
N HIS A 335 9.45 16.49 -17.43
CA HIS A 335 9.97 17.74 -16.92
C HIS A 335 10.22 17.65 -15.41
N PRO A 336 11.14 16.78 -14.94
CA PRO A 336 11.38 16.58 -13.51
C PRO A 336 11.79 17.90 -12.85
N GLU A 337 11.51 18.00 -11.55
CA GLU A 337 12.07 19.04 -10.70
C GLU A 337 13.56 18.73 -10.48
N GLY A 338 14.38 19.76 -10.49
CA GLY A 338 15.83 19.65 -10.24
C GLY A 338 16.16 19.91 -8.79
#